data_a399ee09e2decb967eddd4b4d200f6f3
#
_entry.id   a399ee09e2decb967eddd4b4d200f6f3
#
_cell.length_a   1.000
_cell.length_b   1.000
_cell.length_c   1.000
_cell.angle_alpha   90.00
_cell.angle_beta   90.00
_cell.angle_gamma   90.00
#
_symmetry.space_group_name_H-M   'P 1'
#
loop_
_entity.id
_entity.type
_entity.pdbx_description
1 polymer ?
#
loop_
_entity_poly.entity_id
_entity_poly.type
_entity_poly.pdbx_seq_one_letter_code
_entity_poly.pdbx_strand_id
1 'polypeptide(L)'
;MRPPLLQLVLVLLALRAFVPAPEKALGGQRKAAAKVKEGIERFIAGDFPSAAAAFAEADQAKPDDPWIAFDRAVACAAQGDADQAAGLFQKAALSRHQDLATRARYNLGCLAADKARALFGEKPEKAAPDVRQQGLDLLGQAVGHYRDCLRLCPDHAEARYNLELIRLWIKHMQAAWEEEDRRQERAKLGLLEFLEMLQGRQRGLRATSRALDAEPDSPRRRQALSTIQNAQHTLAEEIEPLKEKMKAELAEAAPPTAAGAKPAPAGPARQKAVEAFTQWADEAGLAMRRSAERLHAGALPEAVLAQAEAVEKLDRITVSLLPFADLLAKAIGTQQALGEQVAASQAETAQPTAPKDPADWPELGWNQAFLPGWTDALAAKAGHELRLLDAAPDQAPAPDDPGAKPPPNPEQEKGHRNALKLAFQKAVELCPRARDLTHEAAVALKDAKPDAALPKQREALKLLQEIADKLPKQGERQQDPQKKPDQKPQDRPKQPAQGQDQQGPSSQPKDASHQQVEAVLRRARQRQRERQELEKAMQQGLYHAQPVEKDW
;
A
#
# COMPACT_ATOMS: atom_id res chain seq x y z
N MET A 1 3.66 -21.75 -27.04
CA MET A 1 4.83 -22.49 -26.50
C MET A 1 4.36 -23.23 -25.26
N ARG A 2 4.39 -24.57 -25.25
CA ARG A 2 4.00 -25.36 -24.07
C ARG A 2 5.07 -25.20 -22.99
N PRO A 3 4.71 -24.93 -21.71
CA PRO A 3 5.72 -24.74 -20.67
C PRO A 3 6.44 -26.05 -20.35
N PRO A 4 7.71 -26.01 -19.94
CA PRO A 4 8.56 -27.18 -19.70
C PRO A 4 8.25 -27.93 -18.38
N LEU A 5 7.07 -27.79 -17.80
CA LEU A 5 6.68 -28.38 -16.52
C LEU A 5 6.42 -29.89 -16.56
N LEU A 6 6.38 -30.50 -17.73
CA LEU A 6 6.12 -31.93 -17.92
C LEU A 6 7.35 -32.85 -17.74
N GLN A 7 8.54 -32.28 -17.47
CA GLN A 7 9.76 -33.09 -17.26
C GLN A 7 9.91 -33.64 -15.82
N LEU A 8 8.99 -33.29 -14.91
CA LEU A 8 9.13 -33.62 -13.49
C LEU A 8 8.51 -34.96 -13.07
N VAL A 9 7.89 -35.71 -13.97
CA VAL A 9 7.09 -36.89 -13.62
C VAL A 9 7.72 -38.21 -14.07
N LEU A 10 8.88 -38.23 -14.63
CA LEU A 10 9.54 -39.47 -15.05
C LEU A 10 10.40 -40.09 -13.92
N VAL A 11 9.76 -40.51 -12.84
CA VAL A 11 10.43 -41.37 -11.86
C VAL A 11 9.65 -42.66 -11.66
N LEU A 12 10.09 -43.68 -12.39
CA LEU A 12 10.22 -45.05 -11.92
C LEU A 12 9.04 -45.94 -11.73
N LEU A 13 8.89 -46.68 -12.72
CA LEU A 13 8.36 -48.02 -12.71
C LEU A 13 9.39 -49.01 -12.14
N ALA A 14 9.32 -49.31 -10.84
CA ALA A 14 10.16 -50.29 -10.23
C ALA A 14 9.77 -51.70 -10.67
N LEU A 15 10.70 -52.45 -11.26
CA LEU A 15 10.56 -53.89 -11.44
C LEU A 15 10.38 -54.58 -10.07
N ARG A 16 9.19 -55.12 -9.86
CA ARG A 16 8.92 -55.96 -8.67
C ARG A 16 9.45 -57.37 -8.87
N ALA A 17 10.25 -57.83 -7.99
CA ALA A 17 10.51 -59.25 -7.79
C ALA A 17 9.23 -59.97 -7.37
N PHE A 18 8.82 -60.98 -8.09
CA PHE A 18 7.57 -61.71 -7.98
C PHE A 18 7.68 -62.78 -6.86
N VAL A 19 6.85 -62.67 -5.83
CA VAL A 19 6.60 -63.76 -4.86
C VAL A 19 5.29 -64.45 -5.26
N PRO A 20 5.27 -65.77 -5.44
CA PRO A 20 4.07 -66.50 -5.90
C PRO A 20 2.98 -66.61 -4.83
N ALA A 21 1.75 -66.30 -5.17
CA ALA A 21 0.54 -66.38 -4.36
C ALA A 21 -0.46 -67.43 -4.88
N PRO A 22 -1.47 -67.89 -4.12
CA PRO A 22 -2.35 -69.01 -4.46
C PRO A 22 -3.22 -68.82 -5.71
N GLU A 23 -3.52 -69.89 -6.44
CA GLU A 23 -3.98 -69.96 -7.84
C GLU A 23 -5.20 -69.12 -8.25
N LYS A 24 -6.15 -68.82 -7.40
CA LYS A 24 -7.32 -67.98 -7.75
C LYS A 24 -7.08 -66.48 -7.67
N ALA A 25 -6.07 -66.09 -6.87
CA ALA A 25 -5.57 -64.73 -6.86
C ALA A 25 -4.64 -64.44 -8.04
N LEU A 26 -4.08 -65.45 -8.68
CA LEU A 26 -3.14 -65.37 -9.82
C LEU A 26 -3.73 -64.78 -11.10
N GLY A 27 -5.05 -64.98 -11.39
CA GLY A 27 -5.67 -64.44 -12.60
C GLY A 27 -5.77 -62.91 -12.60
N GLY A 28 -6.23 -62.35 -11.52
CA GLY A 28 -6.33 -60.88 -11.34
C GLY A 28 -4.95 -60.21 -11.31
N GLN A 29 -4.00 -60.83 -10.59
CA GLN A 29 -2.62 -60.30 -10.51
C GLN A 29 -1.89 -60.33 -11.86
N ARG A 30 -2.04 -61.36 -12.68
CA ARG A 30 -1.47 -61.43 -14.02
C ARG A 30 -2.10 -60.40 -14.95
N LYS A 31 -3.43 -60.20 -14.87
CA LYS A 31 -4.13 -59.19 -15.65
C LYS A 31 -3.67 -57.76 -15.23
N ALA A 32 -3.58 -57.49 -13.93
CA ALA A 32 -3.08 -56.22 -13.41
C ALA A 32 -1.64 -55.94 -13.87
N ALA A 33 -0.75 -56.94 -13.76
CA ALA A 33 0.65 -56.80 -14.22
C ALA A 33 0.79 -56.51 -15.71
N ALA A 34 -0.03 -57.19 -16.53
CA ALA A 34 -0.07 -56.93 -17.99
C ALA A 34 -0.55 -55.52 -18.31
N LYS A 35 -1.59 -55.02 -17.60
CA LYS A 35 -2.12 -53.67 -17.79
C LYS A 35 -1.18 -52.59 -17.25
N VAL A 36 -0.48 -52.84 -16.16
CA VAL A 36 0.59 -51.95 -15.69
C VAL A 36 1.70 -51.82 -16.73
N LYS A 37 2.15 -52.94 -17.33
CA LYS A 37 3.15 -52.93 -18.41
C LYS A 37 2.65 -52.11 -19.62
N GLU A 38 1.42 -52.36 -20.07
CA GLU A 38 0.79 -51.58 -21.16
C GLU A 38 0.75 -50.08 -20.81
N GLY A 39 0.33 -49.73 -19.60
CA GLY A 39 0.29 -48.33 -19.13
C GLY A 39 1.66 -47.66 -19.18
N ILE A 40 2.70 -48.40 -18.79
CA ILE A 40 4.09 -47.93 -18.87
C ILE A 40 4.51 -47.63 -20.30
N GLU A 41 4.29 -48.60 -21.20
CA GLU A 41 4.63 -48.47 -22.62
C GLU A 41 3.94 -47.25 -23.26
N ARG A 42 2.65 -47.06 -22.96
CA ARG A 42 1.86 -45.89 -23.41
C ARG A 42 2.40 -44.58 -22.83
N PHE A 43 2.74 -44.59 -21.54
CA PHE A 43 3.30 -43.41 -20.89
C PHE A 43 4.65 -42.99 -21.49
N ILE A 44 5.53 -43.93 -21.76
CA ILE A 44 6.82 -43.71 -22.43
C ILE A 44 6.60 -43.17 -23.86
N ALA A 45 5.59 -43.67 -24.56
CA ALA A 45 5.20 -43.15 -25.87
C ALA A 45 4.56 -41.76 -25.87
N GLY A 46 4.30 -41.16 -24.68
CA GLY A 46 3.65 -39.87 -24.53
C GLY A 46 2.12 -39.91 -24.65
N ASP A 47 1.53 -41.09 -24.78
CA ASP A 47 0.09 -41.30 -24.82
C ASP A 47 -0.47 -41.41 -23.38
N PHE A 48 -0.51 -40.28 -22.69
CA PHE A 48 -0.91 -40.19 -21.29
C PHE A 48 -2.39 -40.62 -21.04
N PRO A 49 -3.35 -40.26 -21.89
CA PRO A 49 -4.73 -40.72 -21.72
C PRO A 49 -4.87 -42.25 -21.78
N SER A 50 -4.22 -42.89 -22.75
CA SER A 50 -4.24 -44.36 -22.86
C SER A 50 -3.47 -45.02 -21.73
N ALA A 51 -2.38 -44.41 -21.24
CA ALA A 51 -1.67 -44.87 -20.06
C ALA A 51 -2.57 -44.85 -18.82
N ALA A 52 -3.26 -43.73 -18.58
CA ALA A 52 -4.19 -43.59 -17.45
C ALA A 52 -5.33 -44.60 -17.50
N ALA A 53 -5.86 -44.89 -18.71
CA ALA A 53 -6.88 -45.93 -18.93
C ALA A 53 -6.34 -47.33 -18.63
N ALA A 54 -5.16 -47.70 -19.10
CA ALA A 54 -4.51 -48.98 -18.82
C ALA A 54 -4.23 -49.17 -17.31
N PHE A 55 -3.77 -48.15 -16.62
CA PHE A 55 -3.62 -48.18 -15.15
C PHE A 55 -4.97 -48.28 -14.43
N ALA A 56 -6.05 -47.67 -14.96
CA ALA A 56 -7.39 -47.81 -14.40
C ALA A 56 -7.90 -49.27 -14.51
N GLU A 57 -7.62 -49.95 -15.64
CA GLU A 57 -7.95 -51.38 -15.79
C GLU A 57 -7.09 -52.27 -14.86
N ALA A 58 -5.83 -51.87 -14.63
CA ALA A 58 -4.98 -52.54 -13.64
C ALA A 58 -5.54 -52.39 -12.21
N ASP A 59 -6.03 -51.19 -11.86
CA ASP A 59 -6.66 -50.90 -10.55
C ASP A 59 -7.96 -51.72 -10.36
N GLN A 60 -8.76 -51.90 -11.42
CA GLN A 60 -9.94 -52.81 -11.40
C GLN A 60 -9.55 -54.25 -11.19
N ALA A 61 -8.44 -54.71 -11.78
CA ALA A 61 -7.95 -56.09 -11.64
C ALA A 61 -7.29 -56.36 -10.28
N LYS A 62 -6.74 -55.34 -9.65
CA LYS A 62 -6.15 -55.40 -8.32
C LYS A 62 -6.49 -54.09 -7.55
N PRO A 63 -7.69 -54.02 -6.99
CA PRO A 63 -8.12 -52.85 -6.24
C PRO A 63 -7.20 -52.53 -5.06
N ASP A 64 -7.14 -51.23 -4.71
CA ASP A 64 -6.43 -50.72 -3.55
C ASP A 64 -4.90 -50.98 -3.52
N ASP A 65 -4.32 -51.30 -4.70
CA ASP A 65 -2.85 -51.34 -4.79
C ASP A 65 -2.28 -49.90 -4.88
N PRO A 66 -1.53 -49.48 -3.84
CA PRO A 66 -1.06 -48.10 -3.80
C PRO A 66 -0.03 -47.76 -4.89
N TRP A 67 0.67 -48.77 -5.44
CA TRP A 67 1.57 -48.57 -6.57
C TRP A 67 0.81 -48.31 -7.87
N ILE A 68 -0.26 -49.04 -8.13
CA ILE A 68 -1.12 -48.81 -9.29
C ILE A 68 -1.78 -47.43 -9.19
N ALA A 69 -2.25 -47.06 -7.99
CA ALA A 69 -2.80 -45.74 -7.74
C ALA A 69 -1.76 -44.65 -8.02
N PHE A 70 -0.50 -44.83 -7.62
CA PHE A 70 0.59 -43.90 -7.88
C PHE A 70 0.85 -43.77 -9.38
N ASP A 71 1.03 -44.89 -10.10
CA ASP A 71 1.32 -44.88 -11.55
C ASP A 71 0.17 -44.22 -12.35
N ARG A 72 -1.07 -44.51 -11.97
CA ARG A 72 -2.23 -43.84 -12.54
C ARG A 72 -2.24 -42.34 -12.25
N ALA A 73 -1.90 -41.92 -11.01
CA ALA A 73 -1.80 -40.54 -10.63
C ALA A 73 -0.78 -39.80 -11.49
N VAL A 74 0.36 -40.43 -11.74
CA VAL A 74 1.41 -39.87 -12.62
C VAL A 74 0.90 -39.66 -14.05
N ALA A 75 0.16 -40.64 -14.61
CA ALA A 75 -0.44 -40.52 -15.94
C ALA A 75 -1.53 -39.43 -16.00
N CYS A 76 -2.41 -39.35 -14.98
CA CYS A 76 -3.40 -38.29 -14.85
C CYS A 76 -2.76 -36.90 -14.76
N ALA A 77 -1.70 -36.74 -13.96
CA ALA A 77 -0.97 -35.48 -13.88
C ALA A 77 -0.35 -35.08 -15.22
N ALA A 78 0.22 -36.03 -15.94
CA ALA A 78 0.81 -35.80 -17.26
C ALA A 78 -0.20 -35.40 -18.33
N GLN A 79 -1.43 -35.91 -18.27
CA GLN A 79 -2.51 -35.49 -19.17
C GLN A 79 -3.17 -34.16 -18.76
N GLY A 80 -2.83 -33.61 -17.58
CA GLY A 80 -3.38 -32.35 -17.07
C GLY A 80 -4.58 -32.50 -16.14
N ASP A 81 -5.01 -33.73 -15.81
CA ASP A 81 -6.08 -33.97 -14.83
C ASP A 81 -5.54 -33.94 -13.40
N ALA A 82 -5.30 -32.72 -12.93
CA ALA A 82 -4.68 -32.48 -11.64
C ALA A 82 -5.57 -32.89 -10.45
N ASP A 83 -6.90 -32.90 -10.61
CA ASP A 83 -7.82 -33.26 -9.52
C ASP A 83 -7.86 -34.77 -9.31
N GLN A 84 -7.95 -35.53 -10.40
CA GLN A 84 -7.89 -36.99 -10.33
C GLN A 84 -6.52 -37.45 -9.84
N ALA A 85 -5.43 -36.82 -10.33
CA ALA A 85 -4.07 -37.12 -9.89
C ALA A 85 -3.90 -36.89 -8.36
N ALA A 86 -4.42 -35.79 -7.85
CA ALA A 86 -4.35 -35.49 -6.41
C ALA A 86 -5.02 -36.55 -5.55
N GLY A 87 -6.25 -36.96 -5.93
CA GLY A 87 -6.97 -38.02 -5.20
C GLY A 87 -6.24 -39.37 -5.21
N LEU A 88 -5.60 -39.71 -6.34
CA LEU A 88 -4.83 -40.95 -6.47
C LEU A 88 -3.50 -40.89 -5.71
N PHE A 89 -2.79 -39.75 -5.75
CA PHE A 89 -1.59 -39.55 -4.91
C PHE A 89 -1.93 -39.56 -3.42
N GLN A 90 -3.09 -39.05 -3.01
CA GLN A 90 -3.52 -39.16 -1.61
C GLN A 90 -3.68 -40.62 -1.18
N LYS A 91 -4.29 -41.47 -2.03
CA LYS A 91 -4.35 -42.93 -1.75
C LYS A 91 -2.97 -43.55 -1.64
N ALA A 92 -2.05 -43.23 -2.57
CA ALA A 92 -0.68 -43.74 -2.55
C ALA A 92 0.10 -43.25 -1.33
N ALA A 93 -0.15 -42.03 -0.85
CA ALA A 93 0.49 -41.43 0.34
C ALA A 93 0.11 -42.13 1.67
N LEU A 94 -0.98 -42.90 1.68
CA LEU A 94 -1.38 -43.76 2.82
C LEU A 94 -0.70 -45.12 2.83
N SER A 95 0.15 -45.40 1.84
CA SER A 95 0.89 -46.68 1.77
C SER A 95 1.77 -46.92 2.99
N ARG A 96 1.87 -48.19 3.39
CA ARG A 96 2.85 -48.64 4.40
C ARG A 96 4.30 -48.64 3.85
N HIS A 97 4.45 -48.55 2.53
CA HIS A 97 5.76 -48.44 1.89
C HIS A 97 6.22 -46.97 1.95
N GLN A 98 7.16 -46.70 2.84
CA GLN A 98 7.66 -45.36 3.14
C GLN A 98 8.14 -44.62 1.88
N ASP A 99 8.86 -45.31 1.00
CA ASP A 99 9.37 -44.75 -0.25
C ASP A 99 8.23 -44.27 -1.17
N LEU A 100 7.18 -45.09 -1.36
CA LEU A 100 6.02 -44.72 -2.16
C LEU A 100 5.24 -43.56 -1.52
N ALA A 101 5.04 -43.60 -0.22
CA ALA A 101 4.37 -42.54 0.50
C ALA A 101 5.14 -41.21 0.42
N THR A 102 6.48 -41.26 0.45
CA THR A 102 7.37 -40.12 0.28
C THR A 102 7.19 -39.49 -1.11
N ARG A 103 7.28 -40.30 -2.17
CA ARG A 103 7.09 -39.85 -3.57
C ARG A 103 5.70 -39.29 -3.81
N ALA A 104 4.66 -39.92 -3.28
CA ALA A 104 3.29 -39.46 -3.42
C ALA A 104 3.09 -38.08 -2.75
N ARG A 105 3.64 -37.87 -1.56
CA ARG A 105 3.61 -36.57 -0.85
C ARG A 105 4.38 -35.49 -1.59
N TYR A 106 5.55 -35.82 -2.13
CA TYR A 106 6.31 -34.91 -2.98
C TYR A 106 5.49 -34.44 -4.19
N ASN A 107 4.87 -35.39 -4.92
CA ASN A 107 4.05 -35.08 -6.09
C ASN A 107 2.79 -34.29 -5.75
N LEU A 108 2.15 -34.54 -4.61
CA LEU A 108 1.05 -33.69 -4.11
C LEU A 108 1.51 -32.24 -3.89
N GLY A 109 2.72 -32.03 -3.35
CA GLY A 109 3.30 -30.71 -3.20
C GLY A 109 3.52 -30.01 -4.55
N CYS A 110 4.03 -30.74 -5.55
CA CYS A 110 4.21 -30.21 -6.89
C CYS A 110 2.87 -29.83 -7.54
N LEU A 111 1.87 -30.70 -7.46
CA LEU A 111 0.53 -30.43 -8.01
C LEU A 111 -0.12 -29.19 -7.38
N ALA A 112 -0.03 -29.05 -6.07
CA ALA A 112 -0.60 -27.88 -5.38
C ALA A 112 0.10 -26.59 -5.79
N ALA A 113 1.43 -26.61 -5.93
CA ALA A 113 2.21 -25.46 -6.42
C ALA A 113 1.89 -25.10 -7.87
N ASP A 114 1.70 -26.10 -8.74
CA ASP A 114 1.34 -25.88 -10.15
C ASP A 114 -0.08 -25.34 -10.30
N LYS A 115 -1.04 -25.81 -9.50
CA LYS A 115 -2.39 -25.25 -9.43
C LYS A 115 -2.37 -23.78 -8.99
N ALA A 116 -1.57 -23.43 -7.98
CA ALA A 116 -1.41 -22.05 -7.54
C ALA A 116 -0.85 -21.17 -8.66
N ARG A 117 0.18 -21.67 -9.38
CA ARG A 117 0.77 -20.95 -10.51
C ARG A 117 -0.22 -20.74 -11.64
N ALA A 118 -0.97 -21.77 -11.99
CA ALA A 118 -2.01 -21.66 -13.02
C ALA A 118 -3.10 -20.66 -12.64
N LEU A 119 -3.50 -20.63 -11.36
CA LEU A 119 -4.49 -19.70 -10.83
C LEU A 119 -4.02 -18.25 -10.90
N PHE A 120 -2.75 -17.96 -10.57
CA PHE A 120 -2.20 -16.61 -10.62
C PHE A 120 -1.96 -16.09 -12.05
N GLY A 121 -1.75 -16.98 -13.02
CA GLY A 121 -1.52 -16.63 -14.42
C GLY A 121 -0.18 -15.90 -14.65
N GLU A 122 -0.15 -15.05 -15.68
CA GLU A 122 1.09 -14.36 -16.10
C GLU A 122 1.45 -13.13 -15.23
N LYS A 123 0.48 -12.55 -14.51
CA LYS A 123 0.65 -11.34 -13.70
C LYS A 123 0.15 -11.55 -12.28
N PRO A 124 0.81 -12.41 -11.52
CA PRO A 124 0.39 -12.77 -10.18
C PRO A 124 0.32 -11.55 -9.23
N GLU A 125 1.13 -10.50 -9.44
CA GLU A 125 1.14 -9.27 -8.65
C GLU A 125 -0.17 -8.48 -8.78
N LYS A 126 -0.94 -8.69 -9.87
CA LYS A 126 -2.24 -8.04 -10.13
C LYS A 126 -3.44 -8.93 -9.83
N ALA A 127 -3.21 -10.08 -9.21
CA ALA A 127 -4.29 -10.99 -8.86
C ALA A 127 -5.33 -10.31 -7.95
N ALA A 128 -6.61 -10.58 -8.18
CA ALA A 128 -7.69 -10.11 -7.33
C ALA A 128 -7.59 -10.72 -5.91
N PRO A 129 -8.12 -10.07 -4.87
CA PRO A 129 -7.95 -10.52 -3.48
C PRO A 129 -8.40 -11.97 -3.21
N ASP A 130 -9.49 -12.41 -3.85
CA ASP A 130 -10.00 -13.78 -3.77
C ASP A 130 -9.05 -14.78 -4.42
N VAL A 131 -8.48 -14.44 -5.57
CA VAL A 131 -7.46 -15.24 -6.27
C VAL A 131 -6.17 -15.31 -5.44
N ARG A 132 -5.76 -14.19 -4.81
CA ARG A 132 -4.60 -14.15 -3.91
C ARG A 132 -4.78 -15.15 -2.77
N GLN A 133 -5.95 -15.14 -2.11
CA GLN A 133 -6.24 -16.04 -0.98
C GLN A 133 -6.25 -17.50 -1.42
N GLN A 134 -6.96 -17.84 -2.50
CA GLN A 134 -7.01 -19.22 -3.03
C GLN A 134 -5.62 -19.72 -3.42
N GLY A 135 -4.81 -18.87 -4.04
CA GLY A 135 -3.44 -19.21 -4.41
C GLY A 135 -2.55 -19.44 -3.19
N LEU A 136 -2.68 -18.61 -2.14
CA LEU A 136 -1.96 -18.81 -0.88
C LEU A 136 -2.37 -20.11 -0.18
N ASP A 137 -3.65 -20.49 -0.23
CA ASP A 137 -4.15 -21.74 0.34
C ASP A 137 -3.53 -22.96 -0.39
N LEU A 138 -3.45 -22.90 -1.73
CA LEU A 138 -2.78 -23.94 -2.52
C LEU A 138 -1.28 -24.02 -2.23
N LEU A 139 -0.59 -22.88 -2.10
CA LEU A 139 0.82 -22.86 -1.72
C LEU A 139 1.03 -23.35 -0.28
N GLY A 140 0.09 -23.07 0.63
CA GLY A 140 0.06 -23.62 1.98
C GLY A 140 -0.06 -25.15 1.99
N GLN A 141 -0.91 -25.70 1.12
CA GLN A 141 -1.02 -27.15 0.91
C GLN A 141 0.29 -27.74 0.40
N ALA A 142 0.92 -27.11 -0.60
CA ALA A 142 2.22 -27.55 -1.10
C ALA A 142 3.28 -27.60 0.00
N VAL A 143 3.37 -26.55 0.82
CA VAL A 143 4.26 -26.50 2.01
C VAL A 143 3.97 -27.66 2.97
N GLY A 144 2.69 -27.96 3.22
CA GLY A 144 2.26 -29.09 4.04
C GLY A 144 2.76 -30.43 3.49
N HIS A 145 2.54 -30.67 2.21
CA HIS A 145 2.94 -31.91 1.57
C HIS A 145 4.46 -32.10 1.51
N TYR A 146 5.25 -31.06 1.25
CA TYR A 146 6.71 -31.16 1.30
C TYR A 146 7.23 -31.40 2.72
N ARG A 147 6.63 -30.79 3.74
CA ARG A 147 6.96 -31.08 5.13
C ARG A 147 6.66 -32.52 5.49
N ASP A 148 5.54 -33.06 5.01
CA ASP A 148 5.16 -34.45 5.23
C ASP A 148 6.09 -35.41 4.50
N CYS A 149 6.55 -35.08 3.29
CA CYS A 149 7.58 -35.80 2.57
C CYS A 149 8.88 -35.84 3.37
N LEU A 150 9.36 -34.68 3.86
CA LEU A 150 10.58 -34.56 4.65
C LEU A 150 10.50 -35.22 6.02
N ARG A 151 9.30 -35.39 6.58
CA ARG A 151 9.12 -36.20 7.80
C ARG A 151 9.39 -37.69 7.55
N LEU A 152 9.08 -38.20 6.38
CA LEU A 152 9.34 -39.59 5.98
C LEU A 152 10.77 -39.77 5.48
N CYS A 153 11.30 -38.82 4.74
CA CYS A 153 12.65 -38.84 4.19
C CYS A 153 13.30 -37.46 4.40
N PRO A 154 14.02 -37.26 5.53
CA PRO A 154 14.66 -35.98 5.84
C PRO A 154 15.71 -35.53 4.83
N ASP A 155 16.30 -36.44 4.08
CA ASP A 155 17.36 -36.17 3.10
C ASP A 155 16.84 -35.95 1.66
N HIS A 156 15.51 -35.85 1.47
CA HIS A 156 14.93 -35.58 0.17
C HIS A 156 15.25 -34.15 -0.28
N ALA A 157 16.30 -34.02 -1.10
CA ALA A 157 16.88 -32.74 -1.48
C ALA A 157 15.87 -31.84 -2.24
N GLU A 158 15.12 -32.41 -3.19
CA GLU A 158 14.17 -31.70 -4.03
C GLU A 158 12.97 -31.18 -3.21
N ALA A 159 12.49 -31.95 -2.23
CA ALA A 159 11.42 -31.52 -1.35
C ALA A 159 11.86 -30.36 -0.45
N ARG A 160 13.13 -30.39 0.01
CA ARG A 160 13.71 -29.30 0.80
C ARG A 160 13.86 -28.05 -0.05
N TYR A 161 14.39 -28.18 -1.25
CA TYR A 161 14.55 -27.09 -2.21
C TYR A 161 13.19 -26.46 -2.57
N ASN A 162 12.21 -27.27 -2.97
CA ASN A 162 10.88 -26.78 -3.34
C ASN A 162 10.15 -26.14 -2.16
N LEU A 163 10.28 -26.68 -0.97
CA LEU A 163 9.71 -26.08 0.25
C LEU A 163 10.24 -24.67 0.48
N GLU A 164 11.56 -24.47 0.38
CA GLU A 164 12.16 -23.16 0.58
C GLU A 164 11.79 -22.19 -0.54
N LEU A 165 11.80 -22.66 -1.80
CA LEU A 165 11.42 -21.89 -2.95
C LEU A 165 9.97 -21.36 -2.82
N ILE A 166 9.02 -22.20 -2.40
CA ILE A 166 7.62 -21.77 -2.22
C ILE A 166 7.50 -20.77 -1.07
N ARG A 167 8.22 -20.95 0.02
CA ARG A 167 8.22 -19.97 1.13
C ARG A 167 8.72 -18.61 0.68
N LEU A 168 9.80 -18.57 -0.09
CA LEU A 168 10.32 -17.34 -0.68
C LEU A 168 9.33 -16.72 -1.65
N TRP A 169 8.68 -17.54 -2.46
CA TRP A 169 7.66 -17.08 -3.39
C TRP A 169 6.45 -16.48 -2.67
N ILE A 170 5.90 -17.13 -1.65
CA ILE A 170 4.83 -16.59 -0.82
C ILE A 170 5.22 -15.21 -0.27
N LYS A 171 6.41 -15.10 0.33
CA LYS A 171 6.90 -13.84 0.89
C LYS A 171 7.02 -12.75 -0.17
N HIS A 172 7.55 -13.08 -1.34
CA HIS A 172 7.69 -12.15 -2.46
C HIS A 172 6.32 -11.67 -2.97
N MET A 173 5.38 -12.59 -3.15
CA MET A 173 4.04 -12.26 -3.62
C MET A 173 3.29 -11.37 -2.64
N GLN A 174 3.35 -11.68 -1.35
CA GLN A 174 2.75 -10.85 -0.32
C GLN A 174 3.31 -9.42 -0.34
N ALA A 175 4.62 -9.26 -0.45
CA ALA A 175 5.25 -7.94 -0.57
C ALA A 175 4.85 -7.20 -1.85
N ALA A 176 4.74 -7.91 -2.98
CA ALA A 176 4.30 -7.33 -4.25
C ALA A 176 2.84 -6.87 -4.20
N TRP A 177 1.96 -7.63 -3.58
CA TRP A 177 0.55 -7.25 -3.39
C TRP A 177 0.39 -6.07 -2.45
N GLU A 178 1.12 -6.05 -1.34
CA GLU A 178 1.12 -4.90 -0.42
C GLU A 178 1.56 -3.61 -1.13
N GLU A 179 2.58 -3.68 -1.99
CA GLU A 179 3.02 -2.52 -2.76
C GLU A 179 1.99 -2.09 -3.81
N GLU A 180 1.37 -3.04 -4.51
CA GLU A 180 0.31 -2.73 -5.48
C GLU A 180 -0.91 -2.11 -4.79
N ASP A 181 -1.31 -2.65 -3.64
CA ASP A 181 -2.43 -2.11 -2.86
C ASP A 181 -2.11 -0.69 -2.35
N ARG A 182 -0.88 -0.44 -1.83
CA ARG A 182 -0.43 0.91 -1.48
C ARG A 182 -0.44 1.85 -2.69
N ARG A 183 -0.01 1.36 -3.85
CA ARG A 183 -0.01 2.15 -5.09
C ARG A 183 -1.42 2.55 -5.51
N GLN A 184 -2.38 1.62 -5.40
CA GLN A 184 -3.78 1.90 -5.70
C GLN A 184 -4.39 2.89 -4.70
N GLU A 185 -4.06 2.78 -3.42
CA GLU A 185 -4.47 3.77 -2.41
C GLU A 185 -3.91 5.15 -2.74
N ARG A 186 -2.60 5.26 -3.01
CA ARG A 186 -1.96 6.53 -3.40
C ARG A 186 -2.59 7.18 -4.63
N ALA A 187 -3.01 6.37 -5.61
CA ALA A 187 -3.63 6.89 -6.82
C ALA A 187 -4.99 7.55 -6.58
N LYS A 188 -5.69 7.18 -5.50
CA LYS A 188 -6.99 7.73 -5.12
C LYS A 188 -6.89 9.05 -4.35
N LEU A 189 -5.76 9.31 -3.72
CA LEU A 189 -5.56 10.47 -2.87
C LEU A 189 -5.03 11.66 -3.66
N GLY A 190 -5.52 12.87 -3.37
CA GLY A 190 -4.88 14.12 -3.77
C GLY A 190 -3.57 14.35 -3.00
N LEU A 191 -2.79 15.35 -3.39
CA LEU A 191 -1.50 15.64 -2.74
C LEU A 191 -1.66 15.97 -1.25
N LEU A 192 -2.63 16.81 -0.91
CA LEU A 192 -2.87 17.20 0.49
C LEU A 192 -3.36 16.01 1.33
N GLU A 193 -4.27 15.20 0.80
CA GLU A 193 -4.76 13.98 1.47
C GLU A 193 -3.62 12.98 1.69
N PHE A 194 -2.72 12.85 0.71
CA PHE A 194 -1.56 11.98 0.84
C PHE A 194 -0.58 12.49 1.91
N LEU A 195 -0.31 13.79 1.97
CA LEU A 195 0.48 14.40 3.04
C LEU A 195 -0.15 14.21 4.42
N GLU A 196 -1.46 14.38 4.55
CA GLU A 196 -2.19 14.16 5.81
C GLU A 196 -2.11 12.70 6.25
N MET A 197 -2.25 11.76 5.32
CA MET A 197 -2.08 10.34 5.60
C MET A 197 -0.66 10.03 6.12
N LEU A 198 0.38 10.55 5.46
CA LEU A 198 1.78 10.36 5.88
C LEU A 198 2.04 10.96 7.27
N GLN A 199 1.58 12.19 7.50
CA GLN A 199 1.68 12.84 8.81
C GLN A 199 0.95 12.06 9.90
N GLY A 200 -0.27 11.60 9.63
CA GLY A 200 -1.06 10.81 10.57
C GLY A 200 -0.36 9.50 10.95
N ARG A 201 0.13 8.76 9.97
CA ARG A 201 0.90 7.53 10.18
C ARG A 201 2.18 7.79 10.98
N GLN A 202 2.92 8.84 10.63
CA GLN A 202 4.17 9.19 11.34
C GLN A 202 3.92 9.60 12.80
N ARG A 203 2.84 10.37 13.06
CA ARG A 203 2.42 10.72 14.44
C ARG A 203 2.00 9.47 15.23
N GLY A 204 1.28 8.54 14.60
CA GLY A 204 0.92 7.26 15.22
C GLY A 204 2.13 6.42 15.60
N LEU A 205 3.12 6.28 14.71
CA LEU A 205 4.39 5.58 15.00
C LEU A 205 5.14 6.24 16.15
N ARG A 206 5.19 7.58 16.19
CA ARG A 206 5.82 8.33 17.28
C ARG A 206 5.12 8.08 18.62
N ALA A 207 3.80 8.15 18.65
CA ALA A 207 3.02 7.89 19.86
C ALA A 207 3.26 6.46 20.39
N THR A 208 3.23 5.47 19.49
CA THR A 208 3.51 4.06 19.85
C THR A 208 4.95 3.87 20.34
N SER A 209 5.94 4.52 19.71
CA SER A 209 7.35 4.47 20.15
C SER A 209 7.50 5.05 21.56
N ARG A 210 6.83 6.14 21.88
CA ARG A 210 6.84 6.76 23.23
C ARG A 210 6.20 5.84 24.27
N ALA A 211 5.07 5.22 23.94
CA ALA A 211 4.42 4.28 24.86
C ALA A 211 5.35 3.10 25.18
N LEU A 212 6.06 2.58 24.18
CA LEU A 212 7.00 1.47 24.39
C LEU A 212 8.26 1.87 25.18
N ASP A 213 8.63 3.13 25.23
CA ASP A 213 9.79 3.59 26.01
C ASP A 213 9.58 3.40 27.51
N ALA A 214 8.34 3.53 27.97
CA ALA A 214 7.96 3.28 29.37
C ALA A 214 7.83 1.80 29.73
N GLU A 215 7.77 0.88 28.73
CA GLU A 215 7.61 -0.56 28.98
C GLU A 215 8.93 -1.25 29.36
N PRO A 216 8.94 -2.20 30.29
CA PRO A 216 10.12 -3.00 30.60
C PRO A 216 10.51 -3.89 29.42
N ASP A 217 11.80 -4.26 29.32
CA ASP A 217 12.26 -5.18 28.27
C ASP A 217 11.56 -6.53 28.37
N SER A 218 10.93 -6.95 27.28
CA SER A 218 10.17 -8.18 27.17
C SER A 218 10.17 -8.69 25.74
N PRO A 219 9.91 -9.98 25.48
CA PRO A 219 9.75 -10.48 24.11
C PRO A 219 8.65 -9.72 23.32
N ARG A 220 7.57 -9.34 24.00
CA ARG A 220 6.48 -8.55 23.42
C ARG A 220 6.96 -7.16 22.99
N ARG A 221 7.72 -6.46 23.85
CA ARG A 221 8.29 -5.14 23.54
C ARG A 221 9.25 -5.22 22.34
N ARG A 222 10.13 -6.24 22.31
CA ARG A 222 11.04 -6.44 21.18
C ARG A 222 10.30 -6.73 19.86
N GLN A 223 9.23 -7.51 19.91
CA GLN A 223 8.38 -7.75 18.73
C GLN A 223 7.67 -6.46 18.28
N ALA A 224 7.13 -5.67 19.20
CA ALA A 224 6.51 -4.38 18.89
C ALA A 224 7.53 -3.41 18.27
N LEU A 225 8.75 -3.34 18.79
CA LEU A 225 9.83 -2.52 18.20
C LEU A 225 10.15 -2.94 16.77
N SER A 226 10.25 -4.24 16.49
CA SER A 226 10.47 -4.73 15.13
C SER A 226 9.31 -4.35 14.19
N THR A 227 8.08 -4.41 14.69
CA THR A 227 6.89 -4.00 13.91
C THR A 227 6.93 -2.51 13.58
N ILE A 228 7.24 -1.65 14.56
CA ILE A 228 7.34 -0.20 14.34
C ILE A 228 8.51 0.12 13.41
N GLN A 229 9.65 -0.55 13.57
CA GLN A 229 10.79 -0.39 12.67
C GLN A 229 10.41 -0.68 11.22
N ASN A 230 9.74 -1.80 10.95
CA ASN A 230 9.28 -2.15 9.61
C ASN A 230 8.28 -1.13 9.06
N ALA A 231 7.31 -0.70 9.88
CA ALA A 231 6.36 0.33 9.51
C ALA A 231 7.04 1.67 9.18
N GLN A 232 8.10 2.03 9.93
CA GLN A 232 8.89 3.23 9.69
C GLN A 232 9.67 3.15 8.37
N HIS A 233 10.22 1.98 8.01
CA HIS A 233 10.86 1.75 6.71
C HIS A 233 9.85 1.88 5.58
N THR A 234 8.69 1.23 5.70
CA THR A 234 7.62 1.32 4.70
C THR A 234 7.15 2.77 4.50
N LEU A 235 7.03 3.54 5.60
CA LEU A 235 6.63 4.94 5.52
C LEU A 235 7.71 5.81 4.84
N ALA A 236 8.98 5.52 5.06
CA ALA A 236 10.08 6.21 4.38
C ALA A 236 10.12 5.93 2.86
N GLU A 237 9.61 4.77 2.42
CA GLU A 237 9.46 4.45 0.99
C GLU A 237 8.41 5.30 0.28
N GLU A 238 7.43 5.84 1.01
CA GLU A 238 6.36 6.70 0.48
C GLU A 238 6.86 8.12 0.09
N ILE A 239 8.08 8.49 0.45
CA ILE A 239 8.64 9.81 0.13
C ILE A 239 8.89 9.98 -1.38
N GLU A 240 9.37 8.95 -2.09
CA GLU A 240 9.52 9.06 -3.55
C GLU A 240 8.18 9.22 -4.28
N PRO A 241 7.14 8.42 -3.99
CA PRO A 241 5.78 8.68 -4.50
C PRO A 241 5.25 10.07 -4.18
N LEU A 242 5.50 10.60 -2.97
CA LEU A 242 5.12 11.96 -2.60
C LEU A 242 5.79 13.01 -3.50
N LYS A 243 7.09 12.89 -3.74
CA LYS A 243 7.84 13.80 -4.61
C LYS A 243 7.36 13.75 -6.06
N GLU A 244 7.03 12.56 -6.57
CA GLU A 244 6.46 12.40 -7.89
C GLU A 244 5.09 13.09 -8.00
N LYS A 245 4.24 12.92 -6.99
CA LYS A 245 2.91 13.55 -6.94
C LYS A 245 3.01 15.07 -6.83
N MET A 246 3.91 15.60 -5.98
CA MET A 246 4.17 17.04 -5.89
C MET A 246 4.61 17.62 -7.24
N LYS A 247 5.52 16.95 -7.95
CA LYS A 247 5.97 17.39 -9.27
C LYS A 247 4.84 17.40 -10.29
N ALA A 248 3.99 16.37 -10.30
CA ALA A 248 2.87 16.26 -11.22
C ALA A 248 1.83 17.39 -10.97
N GLU A 249 1.34 17.53 -9.74
CA GLU A 249 0.29 18.53 -9.43
C GLU A 249 0.80 19.96 -9.56
N LEU A 250 2.06 20.22 -9.17
CA LEU A 250 2.65 21.54 -9.39
C LEU A 250 2.98 21.81 -10.87
N ALA A 251 3.08 20.80 -11.74
CA ALA A 251 3.18 20.97 -13.18
C ALA A 251 1.81 21.30 -13.82
N GLU A 252 0.75 20.64 -13.38
CA GLU A 252 -0.61 20.80 -13.91
C GLU A 252 -1.27 22.14 -13.53
N ALA A 253 -0.93 22.73 -12.40
CA ALA A 253 -1.46 24.02 -11.95
C ALA A 253 -1.00 25.22 -12.81
N ALA A 254 -0.42 25.01 -14.00
CA ALA A 254 -0.21 26.08 -14.98
C ALA A 254 -1.57 26.54 -15.53
N PRO A 255 -1.83 27.87 -15.64
CA PRO A 255 -3.04 28.35 -16.25
C PRO A 255 -3.16 27.75 -17.66
N PRO A 256 -4.38 27.34 -18.10
CA PRO A 256 -4.57 26.82 -19.44
C PRO A 256 -4.15 27.90 -20.44
N THR A 257 -3.02 27.70 -21.10
CA THR A 257 -2.65 28.50 -22.26
C THR A 257 -3.63 28.17 -23.36
N ALA A 258 -4.03 29.20 -24.14
CA ALA A 258 -4.99 29.09 -25.24
C ALA A 258 -4.79 27.80 -26.04
N ALA A 259 -5.90 27.19 -26.47
CA ALA A 259 -5.92 25.89 -27.15
C ALA A 259 -4.86 25.83 -28.26
N GLY A 260 -3.84 24.96 -28.08
CA GLY A 260 -2.77 24.75 -29.06
C GLY A 260 -1.40 25.32 -28.69
N ALA A 261 -1.24 26.06 -27.60
CA ALA A 261 0.08 26.50 -27.13
C ALA A 261 0.76 25.44 -26.25
N LYS A 262 2.05 25.18 -26.49
CA LYS A 262 2.87 24.36 -25.58
C LYS A 262 2.81 24.96 -24.17
N PRO A 263 2.68 24.15 -23.11
CA PRO A 263 2.74 24.66 -21.74
C PRO A 263 4.03 25.45 -21.55
N ALA A 264 3.90 26.69 -21.09
CA ALA A 264 5.04 27.53 -20.79
C ALA A 264 5.90 26.85 -19.70
N PRO A 265 7.24 26.90 -19.78
CA PRO A 265 8.09 26.36 -18.73
C PRO A 265 7.71 27.01 -17.41
N ALA A 266 7.66 26.21 -16.34
CA ALA A 266 7.36 26.69 -15.00
C ALA A 266 8.29 27.86 -14.66
N GLY A 267 7.71 29.01 -14.29
CA GLY A 267 8.50 30.19 -13.97
C GLY A 267 9.49 29.91 -12.82
N PRO A 268 10.59 30.68 -12.71
CA PRO A 268 11.69 30.41 -11.78
C PRO A 268 11.24 30.35 -10.30
N ALA A 269 10.20 31.06 -9.93
CA ALA A 269 9.62 31.00 -8.59
C ALA A 269 8.99 29.63 -8.28
N ARG A 270 8.34 29.04 -9.27
CA ARG A 270 7.70 27.72 -9.15
C ARG A 270 8.72 26.60 -9.09
N GLN A 271 9.79 26.68 -9.87
CA GLN A 271 10.90 25.71 -9.78
C GLN A 271 11.52 25.72 -8.39
N LYS A 272 11.78 26.90 -7.83
CA LYS A 272 12.29 27.05 -6.46
C LYS A 272 11.35 26.46 -5.41
N ALA A 273 10.03 26.60 -5.57
CA ALA A 273 9.05 25.99 -4.68
C ALA A 273 9.09 24.47 -4.75
N VAL A 274 9.15 23.87 -5.95
CA VAL A 274 9.27 22.42 -6.15
C VAL A 274 10.58 21.90 -5.55
N GLU A 275 11.69 22.60 -5.74
CA GLU A 275 12.98 22.25 -5.15
C GLU A 275 12.92 22.26 -3.62
N ALA A 276 12.35 23.32 -3.01
CA ALA A 276 12.20 23.41 -1.56
C ALA A 276 11.30 22.28 -1.01
N PHE A 277 10.17 21.97 -1.64
CA PHE A 277 9.29 20.89 -1.21
C PHE A 277 9.95 19.53 -1.36
N THR A 278 10.70 19.31 -2.44
CA THR A 278 11.48 18.10 -2.65
C THR A 278 12.55 17.93 -1.58
N GLN A 279 13.25 19.01 -1.23
CA GLN A 279 14.24 19.00 -0.16
C GLN A 279 13.60 18.64 1.19
N TRP A 280 12.48 19.28 1.57
CA TRP A 280 11.81 18.95 2.84
C TRP A 280 11.29 17.53 2.86
N ALA A 281 10.80 17.00 1.74
CA ALA A 281 10.41 15.59 1.64
C ALA A 281 11.62 14.66 1.82
N ASP A 282 12.77 14.97 1.21
CA ASP A 282 14.01 14.22 1.39
C ASP A 282 14.49 14.25 2.84
N GLU A 283 14.44 15.42 3.49
CA GLU A 283 14.77 15.59 4.91
C GLU A 283 13.83 14.75 5.80
N ALA A 284 12.52 14.74 5.52
CA ALA A 284 11.55 13.87 6.20
C ALA A 284 11.91 12.39 6.02
N GLY A 285 12.22 11.97 4.80
CA GLY A 285 12.64 10.60 4.51
C GLY A 285 13.94 10.18 5.21
N LEU A 286 14.90 11.10 5.31
CA LEU A 286 16.13 10.87 6.08
C LEU A 286 15.83 10.71 7.58
N ALA A 287 14.98 11.55 8.14
CA ALA A 287 14.57 11.46 9.54
C ALA A 287 13.82 10.16 9.82
N MET A 288 12.92 9.71 8.91
CA MET A 288 12.24 8.43 9.02
C MET A 288 13.21 7.24 9.00
N ARG A 289 14.19 7.21 8.10
CA ARG A 289 15.22 6.16 8.04
C ARG A 289 16.08 6.16 9.29
N ARG A 290 16.50 7.33 9.76
CA ARG A 290 17.25 7.48 11.02
C ARG A 290 16.46 6.95 12.21
N SER A 291 15.15 7.24 12.26
CA SER A 291 14.27 6.65 13.28
C SER A 291 14.27 5.13 13.24
N ALA A 292 14.13 4.52 12.05
CA ALA A 292 14.15 3.06 11.90
C ALA A 292 15.48 2.43 12.39
N GLU A 293 16.62 3.09 12.12
CA GLU A 293 17.94 2.68 12.62
C GLU A 293 18.01 2.76 14.15
N ARG A 294 17.46 3.83 14.74
CA ARG A 294 17.43 4.01 16.21
C ARG A 294 16.51 2.98 16.88
N LEU A 295 15.37 2.68 16.28
CA LEU A 295 14.47 1.61 16.73
C LEU A 295 15.18 0.24 16.71
N HIS A 296 15.93 -0.04 15.65
CA HIS A 296 16.74 -1.26 15.56
C HIS A 296 17.77 -1.36 16.67
N ALA A 297 18.42 -0.24 17.01
CA ALA A 297 19.38 -0.16 18.09
C ALA A 297 18.75 -0.14 19.49
N GLY A 298 17.42 -0.11 19.62
CA GLY A 298 16.71 0.02 20.88
C GLY A 298 16.79 1.43 21.50
N ALA A 299 17.27 2.43 20.77
CA ALA A 299 17.41 3.80 21.19
C ALA A 299 16.10 4.58 20.94
N LEU A 300 15.07 4.31 21.77
CA LEU A 300 13.71 4.85 21.60
C LEU A 300 13.64 6.38 21.71
N PRO A 301 14.29 7.06 22.67
CA PRO A 301 14.22 8.51 22.77
C PRO A 301 14.71 9.21 21.48
N GLU A 302 15.85 8.74 20.92
CA GLU A 302 16.39 9.29 19.67
C GLU A 302 15.50 8.96 18.46
N ALA A 303 14.86 7.78 18.44
CA ALA A 303 13.90 7.42 17.42
C ALA A 303 12.68 8.36 17.43
N VAL A 304 12.14 8.66 18.62
CA VAL A 304 11.02 9.60 18.81
C VAL A 304 11.37 11.01 18.35
N LEU A 305 12.60 11.47 18.60
CA LEU A 305 13.08 12.78 18.11
C LEU A 305 13.15 12.81 16.58
N ALA A 306 13.69 11.77 15.97
CA ALA A 306 13.75 11.66 14.50
C ALA A 306 12.35 11.56 13.88
N GLN A 307 11.41 10.89 14.53
CA GLN A 307 10.00 10.83 14.12
C GLN A 307 9.33 12.21 14.18
N ALA A 308 9.62 12.98 15.23
CA ALA A 308 9.12 14.36 15.37
C ALA A 308 9.64 15.26 14.25
N GLU A 309 10.93 15.16 13.93
CA GLU A 309 11.55 15.89 12.83
C GLU A 309 10.89 15.56 11.48
N ALA A 310 10.60 14.30 11.22
CA ALA A 310 9.90 13.88 10.00
C ALA A 310 8.51 14.53 9.89
N VAL A 311 7.73 14.57 10.97
CA VAL A 311 6.42 15.26 11.00
C VAL A 311 6.58 16.75 10.72
N GLU A 312 7.57 17.41 11.32
CA GLU A 312 7.82 18.84 11.12
C GLU A 312 8.11 19.17 9.65
N LYS A 313 8.93 18.35 8.98
CA LYS A 313 9.23 18.56 7.55
C LYS A 313 8.00 18.35 6.65
N LEU A 314 7.19 17.34 6.92
CA LEU A 314 5.93 17.11 6.18
C LEU A 314 4.91 18.23 6.46
N ASP A 315 4.83 18.71 7.71
CA ASP A 315 3.95 19.83 8.07
C ASP A 315 4.33 21.10 7.33
N ARG A 316 5.62 21.37 7.19
CA ARG A 316 6.14 22.52 6.42
C ARG A 316 5.67 22.52 4.97
N ILE A 317 5.65 21.34 4.33
CA ILE A 317 5.12 21.18 2.98
C ILE A 317 3.62 21.49 2.96
N THR A 318 2.85 20.87 3.88
CA THR A 318 1.40 21.05 3.97
C THR A 318 1.01 22.51 4.18
N VAL A 319 1.64 23.19 5.13
CA VAL A 319 1.41 24.61 5.43
C VAL A 319 1.71 25.51 4.22
N SER A 320 2.75 25.18 3.46
CA SER A 320 3.10 25.94 2.27
C SER A 320 2.10 25.76 1.13
N LEU A 321 1.52 24.56 0.98
CA LEU A 321 0.56 24.23 -0.08
C LEU A 321 -0.85 24.72 0.22
N LEU A 322 -1.29 24.71 1.49
CA LEU A 322 -2.65 25.10 1.87
C LEU A 322 -2.94 26.56 1.52
N PRO A 323 -4.09 26.88 0.88
CA PRO A 323 -4.58 28.24 0.77
C PRO A 323 -4.78 28.89 2.16
N PHE A 324 -4.84 30.22 2.20
CA PHE A 324 -5.01 30.97 3.46
C PHE A 324 -6.25 30.51 4.24
N ALA A 325 -7.40 30.38 3.61
CA ALA A 325 -8.65 30.01 4.28
C ALA A 325 -8.60 28.59 4.88
N ASP A 326 -8.03 27.63 4.15
CA ASP A 326 -7.91 26.25 4.59
C ASP A 326 -6.89 26.12 5.74
N LEU A 327 -5.78 26.85 5.66
CA LEU A 327 -4.80 26.89 6.75
C LEU A 327 -5.39 27.53 8.01
N LEU A 328 -6.19 28.59 7.87
CA LEU A 328 -6.88 29.22 8.99
C LEU A 328 -7.90 28.27 9.63
N ALA A 329 -8.72 27.58 8.82
CA ALA A 329 -9.66 26.59 9.31
C ALA A 329 -8.95 25.43 10.04
N LYS A 330 -7.83 24.95 9.49
CA LYS A 330 -6.97 23.94 10.14
C LYS A 330 -6.42 24.42 11.48
N ALA A 331 -5.92 25.67 11.55
CA ALA A 331 -5.40 26.26 12.77
C ALA A 331 -6.49 26.38 13.85
N ILE A 332 -7.68 26.86 13.49
CA ILE A 332 -8.84 26.97 14.40
C ILE A 332 -9.24 25.59 14.92
N GLY A 333 -9.46 24.63 14.02
CA GLY A 333 -9.88 23.29 14.41
C GLY A 333 -8.87 22.59 15.32
N THR A 334 -7.57 22.70 15.00
CA THR A 334 -6.50 22.12 15.81
C THR A 334 -6.39 22.81 17.17
N GLN A 335 -6.47 24.14 17.21
CA GLN A 335 -6.41 24.89 18.48
C GLN A 335 -7.59 24.58 19.38
N GLN A 336 -8.78 24.44 18.80
CA GLN A 336 -9.99 24.04 19.54
C GLN A 336 -9.85 22.62 20.10
N ALA A 337 -9.48 21.66 19.29
CA ALA A 337 -9.30 20.26 19.70
C ALA A 337 -8.27 20.12 20.83
N LEU A 338 -7.13 20.81 20.72
CA LEU A 338 -6.10 20.81 21.77
C LEU A 338 -6.62 21.45 23.07
N GLY A 339 -7.34 22.56 22.98
CA GLY A 339 -7.96 23.19 24.14
C GLY A 339 -8.99 22.30 24.85
N GLU A 340 -9.81 21.58 24.09
CA GLU A 340 -10.77 20.61 24.63
C GLU A 340 -10.06 19.42 25.28
N GLN A 341 -8.98 18.89 24.67
CA GLN A 341 -8.18 17.82 25.25
C GLN A 341 -7.52 18.24 26.57
N VAL A 342 -6.92 19.44 26.61
CA VAL A 342 -6.32 19.98 27.84
C VAL A 342 -7.36 20.14 28.94
N ALA A 343 -8.54 20.70 28.62
CA ALA A 343 -9.62 20.88 29.58
C ALA A 343 -10.19 19.54 30.11
N ALA A 344 -10.37 18.56 29.24
CA ALA A 344 -10.81 17.22 29.59
C ALA A 344 -9.81 16.52 30.52
N SER A 345 -8.51 16.56 30.17
CA SER A 345 -7.46 15.96 30.99
C SER A 345 -7.30 16.63 32.36
N GLN A 346 -7.54 17.94 32.47
CA GLN A 346 -7.60 18.65 33.76
C GLN A 346 -8.79 18.21 34.60
N ALA A 347 -9.97 18.08 34.01
CA ALA A 347 -11.18 17.63 34.71
C ALA A 347 -11.05 16.19 35.24
N GLU A 348 -10.38 15.33 34.48
CA GLU A 348 -10.11 13.94 34.88
C GLU A 348 -9.09 13.84 36.01
N THR A 349 -8.06 14.68 36.04
CA THR A 349 -7.09 14.72 37.15
C THR A 349 -7.69 15.27 38.45
N ALA A 350 -8.78 16.04 38.39
CA ALA A 350 -9.46 16.57 39.54
C ALA A 350 -10.44 15.55 40.21
N GLN A 351 -10.70 14.39 39.60
CA GLN A 351 -11.59 13.36 40.15
C GLN A 351 -10.80 12.17 40.71
N PRO A 352 -10.89 11.85 42.04
CA PRO A 352 -10.02 10.85 42.69
C PRO A 352 -10.43 9.38 42.47
N THR A 353 -11.35 9.04 41.56
CA THR A 353 -12.03 7.74 41.56
C THR A 353 -11.63 6.75 40.47
N ALA A 354 -10.66 7.03 39.62
CA ALA A 354 -10.19 6.03 38.64
C ALA A 354 -8.66 6.09 38.42
N PRO A 355 -7.94 4.96 38.42
CA PRO A 355 -6.58 4.91 37.96
C PRO A 355 -6.60 5.06 36.42
N LYS A 356 -6.42 6.26 35.93
CA LYS A 356 -6.18 6.54 34.50
C LYS A 356 -4.74 6.96 34.31
N ASP A 357 -4.20 6.63 33.15
CA ASP A 357 -2.88 7.09 32.76
C ASP A 357 -2.81 8.62 32.86
N PRO A 358 -1.76 9.17 33.49
CA PRO A 358 -1.59 10.62 33.60
C PRO A 358 -1.57 11.26 32.23
N ALA A 359 -2.21 12.42 32.08
CA ALA A 359 -2.22 13.17 30.84
C ALA A 359 -0.79 13.41 30.34
N ASP A 360 -0.53 13.10 29.07
CA ASP A 360 0.78 13.32 28.45
C ASP A 360 0.94 14.80 28.04
N TRP A 361 1.15 15.67 29.05
CA TRP A 361 1.33 17.11 28.83
C TRP A 361 2.44 17.44 27.84
N PRO A 362 3.62 16.80 27.88
CA PRO A 362 4.67 17.00 26.88
C PRO A 362 4.21 16.69 25.45
N GLU A 363 3.37 15.69 25.22
CA GLU A 363 2.84 15.37 23.90
C GLU A 363 1.84 16.42 23.43
N LEU A 364 0.95 16.88 24.31
CA LEU A 364 0.04 17.99 23.99
C LEU A 364 0.82 19.27 23.68
N GLY A 365 1.90 19.55 24.44
CA GLY A 365 2.82 20.66 24.20
C GLY A 365 3.56 20.54 22.88
N TRP A 366 3.93 19.33 22.47
CA TRP A 366 4.54 19.10 21.15
C TRP A 366 3.52 19.34 20.02
N ASN A 367 2.29 18.87 20.16
CA ASN A 367 1.22 19.12 19.18
C ASN A 367 0.88 20.61 19.09
N GLN A 368 0.86 21.33 20.23
CA GLN A 368 0.64 22.78 20.29
C GLN A 368 1.75 23.56 19.59
N ALA A 369 2.98 23.05 19.57
CA ALA A 369 4.14 23.73 19.01
C ALA A 369 4.14 23.90 17.49
N PHE A 370 3.21 23.28 16.76
CA PHE A 370 3.01 23.53 15.32
C PHE A 370 2.27 24.83 15.02
N LEU A 371 1.37 25.25 15.91
CA LEU A 371 0.50 26.41 15.72
C LEU A 371 1.23 27.75 15.56
N PRO A 372 2.33 28.05 16.28
CA PRO A 372 3.12 29.25 16.02
C PRO A 372 3.60 29.35 14.56
N GLY A 373 4.10 28.27 13.98
CA GLY A 373 4.52 28.24 12.58
C GLY A 373 3.35 28.42 11.60
N TRP A 374 2.16 27.90 11.92
CA TRP A 374 0.96 28.09 11.11
C TRP A 374 0.45 29.52 11.15
N THR A 375 0.49 30.18 12.31
CA THR A 375 0.12 31.59 12.44
C THR A 375 1.10 32.52 11.74
N ASP A 376 2.40 32.23 11.76
CA ASP A 376 3.39 32.96 10.94
C ASP A 376 3.13 32.78 9.44
N ALA A 377 2.81 31.58 8.99
CA ALA A 377 2.46 31.32 7.61
C ALA A 377 1.16 32.02 7.18
N LEU A 378 0.16 32.08 8.07
CA LEU A 378 -1.07 32.86 7.84
C LEU A 378 -0.79 34.36 7.65
N ALA A 379 0.04 34.95 8.50
CA ALA A 379 0.46 36.35 8.37
C ALA A 379 1.18 36.60 7.04
N ALA A 380 2.12 35.71 6.68
CA ALA A 380 2.88 35.83 5.45
C ALA A 380 1.99 35.70 4.19
N LYS A 381 1.08 34.72 4.16
CA LYS A 381 0.10 34.54 3.07
C LYS A 381 -0.84 35.74 2.97
N ALA A 382 -1.40 36.22 4.09
CA ALA A 382 -2.25 37.38 4.11
C ALA A 382 -1.53 38.64 3.58
N GLY A 383 -0.28 38.87 3.98
CA GLY A 383 0.53 39.98 3.47
C GLY A 383 0.85 39.85 1.97
N HIS A 384 0.99 38.64 1.45
CA HIS A 384 1.15 38.40 0.02
C HIS A 384 -0.14 38.72 -0.76
N GLU A 385 -1.27 38.20 -0.31
CA GLU A 385 -2.58 38.42 -0.93
C GLU A 385 -3.00 39.89 -0.92
N LEU A 386 -2.69 40.63 0.17
CA LEU A 386 -2.92 42.08 0.22
C LEU A 386 -2.16 42.81 -0.88
N ARG A 387 -0.87 42.51 -1.07
CA ARG A 387 -0.06 43.12 -2.13
C ARG A 387 -0.64 42.84 -3.52
N LEU A 388 -1.12 41.62 -3.77
CA LEU A 388 -1.76 41.24 -5.04
C LEU A 388 -3.06 42.00 -5.24
N LEU A 389 -3.90 42.12 -4.20
CA LEU A 389 -5.14 42.88 -4.27
C LEU A 389 -4.91 44.37 -4.46
N ASP A 390 -3.84 44.93 -3.92
CA ASP A 390 -3.49 46.35 -4.11
C ASP A 390 -2.90 46.66 -5.50
N ALA A 391 -2.18 45.68 -6.08
CA ALA A 391 -1.59 45.81 -7.41
C ALA A 391 -2.61 45.55 -8.55
N ALA A 392 -3.73 44.88 -8.27
CA ALA A 392 -4.75 44.56 -9.28
C ALA A 392 -5.58 45.85 -9.65
N PRO A 393 -5.68 46.19 -10.94
CA PRO A 393 -6.48 47.36 -11.38
C PRO A 393 -7.97 47.18 -11.08
N ASP A 394 -8.65 48.28 -10.77
CA ASP A 394 -10.08 48.28 -10.43
C ASP A 394 -11.03 48.04 -11.66
N GLN A 395 -10.48 47.79 -12.84
CA GLN A 395 -11.26 47.55 -14.05
C GLN A 395 -11.33 46.06 -14.36
N ALA A 396 -12.56 45.53 -14.38
CA ALA A 396 -12.83 44.24 -15.00
C ALA A 396 -12.55 44.35 -16.54
N PRO A 397 -11.87 43.37 -17.15
CA PRO A 397 -11.74 43.34 -18.59
C PRO A 397 -13.15 43.24 -19.23
N ALA A 398 -13.40 44.07 -20.23
CA ALA A 398 -14.63 43.99 -20.99
C ALA A 398 -14.74 42.61 -21.66
N PRO A 399 -15.89 41.95 -21.65
CA PRO A 399 -16.06 40.67 -22.28
C PRO A 399 -16.08 40.82 -23.79
N ASP A 400 -15.02 40.42 -24.47
CA ASP A 400 -14.96 40.33 -25.94
C ASP A 400 -15.52 39.02 -26.49
N ASP A 401 -16.11 38.16 -25.64
CA ASP A 401 -16.66 36.87 -26.06
C ASP A 401 -18.19 36.85 -25.91
N PRO A 402 -18.96 36.80 -27.02
CA PRO A 402 -20.43 36.81 -27.01
C PRO A 402 -21.05 35.52 -26.39
N GLY A 403 -20.25 34.52 -26.00
CA GLY A 403 -20.69 33.28 -25.33
C GLY A 403 -20.36 33.22 -23.84
N ALA A 404 -19.69 34.21 -23.28
CA ALA A 404 -19.30 34.20 -21.87
C ALA A 404 -20.51 34.43 -20.94
N LYS A 405 -20.56 33.70 -19.81
CA LYS A 405 -21.54 33.97 -18.75
C LYS A 405 -21.47 35.46 -18.34
N PRO A 406 -22.62 36.11 -18.09
CA PRO A 406 -22.61 37.50 -17.65
C PRO A 406 -21.68 37.67 -16.45
N PRO A 407 -20.84 38.72 -16.44
CA PRO A 407 -19.93 38.98 -15.34
C PRO A 407 -20.73 39.14 -14.05
N PRO A 408 -20.19 38.68 -12.91
CA PRO A 408 -20.83 38.92 -11.63
C PRO A 408 -21.01 40.41 -11.38
N ASN A 409 -22.08 40.76 -10.66
CA ASN A 409 -22.42 42.17 -10.39
C ASN A 409 -21.18 42.91 -9.85
N PRO A 410 -20.74 44.04 -10.49
CA PRO A 410 -19.51 44.74 -10.07
C PRO A 410 -19.52 45.23 -8.62
N GLU A 411 -20.72 45.50 -8.07
CA GLU A 411 -20.85 45.85 -6.65
C GLU A 411 -20.59 44.65 -5.69
N GLN A 412 -21.01 43.45 -6.13
CA GLN A 412 -20.74 42.21 -5.36
C GLN A 412 -19.25 41.84 -5.39
N GLU A 413 -18.58 41.99 -6.53
CA GLU A 413 -17.13 41.79 -6.64
C GLU A 413 -16.34 42.76 -5.75
N LYS A 414 -16.71 44.05 -5.78
CA LYS A 414 -16.10 45.06 -4.90
C LYS A 414 -16.34 44.75 -3.43
N GLY A 415 -17.56 44.32 -3.06
CA GLY A 415 -17.89 43.90 -1.71
C GLY A 415 -17.05 42.69 -1.25
N HIS A 416 -16.95 41.68 -2.08
CA HIS A 416 -16.14 40.47 -1.81
C HIS A 416 -14.63 40.81 -1.67
N ARG A 417 -14.10 41.61 -2.60
CA ARG A 417 -12.70 42.09 -2.55
C ARG A 417 -12.42 42.88 -1.28
N ASN A 418 -13.33 43.78 -0.87
CA ASN A 418 -13.18 44.55 0.35
C ASN A 418 -13.22 43.67 1.62
N ALA A 419 -14.10 42.65 1.65
CA ALA A 419 -14.15 41.68 2.74
C ALA A 419 -12.85 40.88 2.83
N LEU A 420 -12.30 40.41 1.71
CA LEU A 420 -11.00 39.74 1.68
C LEU A 420 -9.86 40.64 2.16
N LYS A 421 -9.80 41.91 1.69
CA LYS A 421 -8.81 42.88 2.19
C LYS A 421 -8.88 43.04 3.71
N LEU A 422 -10.08 43.19 4.25
CA LEU A 422 -10.30 43.35 5.69
C LEU A 422 -9.84 42.10 6.46
N ALA A 423 -10.16 40.89 5.96
CA ALA A 423 -9.75 39.65 6.58
C ALA A 423 -8.21 39.50 6.58
N PHE A 424 -7.56 39.81 5.45
CA PHE A 424 -6.09 39.75 5.37
C PHE A 424 -5.41 40.83 6.23
N GLN A 425 -5.95 42.03 6.29
CA GLN A 425 -5.46 43.09 7.20
C GLN A 425 -5.55 42.62 8.67
N LYS A 426 -6.69 42.03 9.05
CA LYS A 426 -6.87 41.47 10.39
C LYS A 426 -5.91 40.30 10.68
N ALA A 427 -5.63 39.45 9.67
CA ALA A 427 -4.66 38.38 9.82
C ALA A 427 -3.24 38.93 10.07
N VAL A 428 -2.80 39.93 9.31
CA VAL A 428 -1.50 40.57 9.52
C VAL A 428 -1.40 41.24 10.90
N GLU A 429 -2.50 41.81 11.39
CA GLU A 429 -2.58 42.45 12.71
C GLU A 429 -2.57 41.44 13.88
N LEU A 430 -3.39 40.37 13.78
CA LEU A 430 -3.68 39.49 14.93
C LEU A 430 -2.80 38.24 14.98
N CYS A 431 -2.30 37.73 13.84
CA CYS A 431 -1.49 36.52 13.83
C CYS A 431 -0.21 36.59 14.68
N PRO A 432 0.54 37.73 14.75
CA PRO A 432 1.70 37.81 15.65
C PRO A 432 1.32 37.56 17.12
N ARG A 433 0.21 38.12 17.58
CA ARG A 433 -0.28 37.89 18.94
C ARG A 433 -0.76 36.44 19.14
N ALA A 434 -1.46 35.89 18.16
CA ALA A 434 -1.89 34.49 18.19
C ALA A 434 -0.67 33.53 18.21
N ARG A 435 0.40 33.84 17.47
CA ARG A 435 1.67 33.12 17.51
C ARG A 435 2.27 33.09 18.91
N ASP A 436 2.40 34.25 19.54
CA ASP A 436 2.99 34.37 20.87
C ASP A 436 2.18 33.57 21.91
N LEU A 437 0.84 33.68 21.87
CA LEU A 437 -0.04 32.92 22.75
C LEU A 437 0.06 31.41 22.53
N THR A 438 0.10 30.96 21.28
CA THR A 438 0.22 29.52 20.96
C THR A 438 1.59 28.98 21.35
N HIS A 439 2.65 29.78 21.22
CA HIS A 439 3.99 29.43 21.67
C HIS A 439 4.05 29.30 23.20
N GLU A 440 3.56 30.31 23.92
CA GLU A 440 3.51 30.27 25.38
C GLU A 440 2.65 29.12 25.92
N ALA A 441 1.55 28.79 25.23
CA ALA A 441 0.73 27.61 25.58
C ALA A 441 1.52 26.31 25.37
N ALA A 442 2.28 26.18 24.26
CA ALA A 442 3.12 25.03 24.01
C ALA A 442 4.21 24.83 25.07
N VAL A 443 4.87 25.92 25.49
CA VAL A 443 5.88 25.89 26.57
C VAL A 443 5.22 25.48 27.90
N ALA A 444 4.08 26.09 28.24
CA ALA A 444 3.38 25.77 29.48
C ALA A 444 2.95 24.29 29.55
N LEU A 445 2.48 23.71 28.44
CA LEU A 445 2.14 22.29 28.36
C LEU A 445 3.38 21.40 28.50
N LYS A 446 4.49 21.74 27.85
CA LYS A 446 5.76 21.00 28.00
C LYS A 446 6.26 20.98 29.43
N ASP A 447 6.01 22.08 30.17
CA ASP A 447 6.32 22.21 31.61
C ASP A 447 5.26 21.56 32.51
N ALA A 448 4.29 20.85 31.97
CA ALA A 448 3.15 20.27 32.70
C ALA A 448 2.34 21.32 33.51
N LYS A 449 2.14 22.51 32.94
CA LYS A 449 1.36 23.62 33.52
C LYS A 449 0.09 23.89 32.71
N PRO A 450 -0.89 22.99 32.69
CA PRO A 450 -2.09 23.13 31.86
C PRO A 450 -2.94 24.35 32.26
N ASP A 451 -2.96 24.73 33.56
CA ASP A 451 -3.70 25.92 34.04
C ASP A 451 -3.18 27.22 33.41
N ALA A 452 -1.87 27.29 33.11
CA ALA A 452 -1.27 28.42 32.42
C ALA A 452 -1.46 28.37 30.90
N ALA A 453 -1.62 27.17 30.34
CA ALA A 453 -1.78 26.96 28.89
C ALA A 453 -3.21 27.26 28.41
N LEU A 454 -4.25 26.77 29.12
CA LEU A 454 -5.63 26.83 28.68
C LEU A 454 -6.18 28.25 28.42
N PRO A 455 -5.90 29.27 29.26
CA PRO A 455 -6.32 30.64 28.95
C PRO A 455 -5.70 31.18 27.67
N LYS A 456 -4.42 30.87 27.43
CA LYS A 456 -3.68 31.30 26.22
C LYS A 456 -4.22 30.61 24.98
N GLN A 457 -4.54 29.31 25.06
CA GLN A 457 -5.18 28.56 23.98
C GLN A 457 -6.54 29.17 23.60
N ARG A 458 -7.35 29.53 24.58
CA ARG A 458 -8.67 30.16 24.37
C ARG A 458 -8.52 31.56 23.74
N GLU A 459 -7.58 32.36 24.19
CA GLU A 459 -7.32 33.69 23.62
C GLU A 459 -6.81 33.57 22.17
N ALA A 460 -5.86 32.67 21.90
CA ALA A 460 -5.39 32.40 20.54
C ALA A 460 -6.52 31.94 19.62
N LEU A 461 -7.37 31.02 20.08
CA LEU A 461 -8.55 30.56 19.32
C LEU A 461 -9.48 31.73 18.98
N LYS A 462 -9.75 32.62 19.93
CA LYS A 462 -10.60 33.80 19.72
C LYS A 462 -10.04 34.72 18.64
N LEU A 463 -8.72 34.97 18.64
CA LEU A 463 -8.07 35.79 17.62
C LEU A 463 -8.16 35.15 16.22
N LEU A 464 -7.95 33.85 16.12
CA LEU A 464 -8.08 33.13 14.85
C LEU A 464 -9.54 33.14 14.34
N GLN A 465 -10.52 32.99 15.23
CA GLN A 465 -11.94 33.08 14.89
C GLN A 465 -12.33 34.51 14.44
N GLU A 466 -11.77 35.54 15.07
CA GLU A 466 -12.00 36.94 14.65
C GLU A 466 -11.51 37.19 13.21
N ILE A 467 -10.42 36.58 12.80
CA ILE A 467 -9.95 36.62 11.41
C ILE A 467 -10.93 35.89 10.49
N ALA A 468 -11.37 34.69 10.87
CA ALA A 468 -12.31 33.89 10.07
C ALA A 468 -13.67 34.57 9.87
N ASP A 469 -14.17 35.31 10.87
CA ASP A 469 -15.44 36.06 10.79
C ASP A 469 -15.40 37.19 9.75
N LYS A 470 -14.21 37.63 9.34
CA LYS A 470 -14.05 38.66 8.30
C LYS A 470 -13.96 38.06 6.89
N LEU A 471 -13.75 36.75 6.77
CA LEU A 471 -13.76 36.08 5.46
C LEU A 471 -15.19 36.09 4.90
N PRO A 472 -15.35 36.33 3.59
CA PRO A 472 -16.65 36.24 2.94
C PRO A 472 -17.18 34.80 3.05
N LYS A 473 -18.41 34.66 3.57
CA LYS A 473 -19.06 33.35 3.73
C LYS A 473 -19.35 32.76 2.34
N GLN A 474 -18.76 31.65 2.03
CA GLN A 474 -19.11 30.88 0.83
C GLN A 474 -20.50 30.28 1.05
N GLY A 475 -21.55 30.90 0.49
CA GLY A 475 -22.87 30.27 0.54
C GLY A 475 -24.09 31.18 0.51
N GLU A 476 -23.98 32.50 0.60
CA GLU A 476 -25.13 33.39 0.31
C GLU A 476 -25.28 33.59 -1.21
N ARG A 477 -25.52 32.52 -1.98
CA ARG A 477 -26.34 32.64 -3.19
C ARG A 477 -27.75 32.91 -2.70
N GLN A 478 -28.16 34.18 -2.83
CA GLN A 478 -29.52 34.64 -2.57
C GLN A 478 -30.52 33.60 -3.10
N GLN A 479 -31.27 32.98 -2.20
CA GLN A 479 -32.55 32.41 -2.52
C GLN A 479 -33.45 33.61 -2.91
N ASP A 480 -33.79 33.70 -4.16
CA ASP A 480 -34.78 34.59 -4.70
C ASP A 480 -36.12 34.37 -3.95
N PRO A 481 -36.72 35.36 -3.26
CA PRO A 481 -37.90 35.13 -2.43
C PRO A 481 -39.20 35.09 -3.20
N GLN A 482 -39.22 34.62 -4.47
CA GLN A 482 -40.45 34.43 -5.20
C GLN A 482 -40.49 33.15 -6.01
N LYS A 483 -40.93 32.06 -5.37
CA LYS A 483 -41.83 31.06 -5.97
C LYS A 483 -42.32 30.11 -4.88
N LYS A 484 -43.60 30.27 -4.51
CA LYS A 484 -44.37 29.32 -3.73
C LYS A 484 -44.56 28.02 -4.52
N PRO A 485 -44.69 26.90 -3.80
CA PRO A 485 -44.73 25.58 -4.40
C PRO A 485 -46.15 25.21 -4.82
N ASP A 486 -46.27 24.61 -6.01
CA ASP A 486 -47.41 23.75 -6.30
C ASP A 486 -46.96 22.53 -7.11
N GLN A 487 -47.41 21.41 -6.57
CA GLN A 487 -47.73 20.14 -7.19
C GLN A 487 -46.70 19.02 -7.31
N LYS A 488 -47.21 17.95 -6.77
CA LYS A 488 -46.81 16.60 -6.50
C LYS A 488 -46.34 15.76 -7.71
N PRO A 489 -45.89 14.54 -7.45
CA PRO A 489 -44.93 13.79 -8.26
C PRO A 489 -45.60 12.85 -9.26
N GLN A 490 -44.91 12.53 -10.33
CA GLN A 490 -45.21 11.34 -11.13
C GLN A 490 -43.95 10.55 -11.47
N ASP A 491 -44.13 9.27 -11.30
CA ASP A 491 -43.24 8.13 -11.52
C ASP A 491 -42.76 7.90 -12.94
N ARG A 492 -41.59 7.18 -13.01
CA ARG A 492 -41.11 6.23 -14.03
C ARG A 492 -40.29 6.76 -15.22
N PRO A 493 -39.51 5.83 -15.83
CA PRO A 493 -38.62 4.76 -15.35
C PRO A 493 -37.18 4.82 -15.95
N LYS A 494 -36.34 3.91 -15.45
CA LYS A 494 -34.99 3.58 -15.94
C LYS A 494 -34.93 3.11 -17.38
N GLN A 495 -33.88 3.48 -18.11
CA GLN A 495 -33.18 2.58 -19.05
C GLN A 495 -31.74 3.08 -19.36
N PRO A 496 -30.84 2.19 -19.81
CA PRO A 496 -29.40 2.36 -19.76
C PRO A 496 -28.80 2.80 -21.08
N ALA A 497 -27.66 3.44 -21.05
CA ALA A 497 -26.88 3.70 -22.26
C ALA A 497 -25.41 3.32 -22.10
N GLN A 498 -25.04 2.57 -23.03
CA GLN A 498 -23.82 1.97 -23.50
C GLN A 498 -22.64 2.93 -23.63
N GLY A 499 -21.45 2.31 -23.54
CA GLY A 499 -20.16 2.93 -23.67
C GLY A 499 -19.77 3.39 -25.06
N GLN A 500 -18.69 4.11 -25.11
CA GLN A 500 -17.80 4.14 -26.27
C GLN A 500 -16.38 4.53 -25.86
N ASP A 501 -15.47 3.64 -26.28
CA ASP A 501 -14.02 3.81 -26.31
C ASP A 501 -13.60 4.99 -27.18
N GLN A 502 -12.52 5.70 -26.81
CA GLN A 502 -11.58 6.21 -27.81
C GLN A 502 -10.18 6.35 -27.24
N GLN A 503 -9.29 5.65 -27.89
CA GLN A 503 -7.83 5.70 -27.83
C GLN A 503 -7.27 6.95 -28.51
N GLY A 504 -6.04 7.32 -28.10
CA GLY A 504 -5.16 8.06 -28.96
C GLY A 504 -4.08 8.88 -28.26
N PRO A 505 -2.98 9.27 -28.91
CA PRO A 505 -1.69 8.67 -28.68
C PRO A 505 -0.66 9.60 -28.00
N SER A 506 0.44 8.97 -27.58
CA SER A 506 1.67 9.52 -27.01
C SER A 506 2.39 10.58 -27.83
N SER A 507 2.98 11.58 -27.15
CA SER A 507 4.19 12.26 -27.63
C SER A 507 4.99 12.85 -26.46
N GLN A 508 6.30 12.58 -26.48
CA GLN A 508 7.31 13.06 -25.53
C GLN A 508 7.66 14.52 -25.73
N PRO A 509 8.21 15.21 -24.75
CA PRO A 509 9.27 16.19 -25.00
C PRO A 509 10.54 15.94 -24.20
N LYS A 510 11.64 16.32 -24.82
CA LYS A 510 13.02 16.27 -24.32
C LYS A 510 13.47 17.62 -23.77
N ASP A 511 14.37 17.52 -22.83
CA ASP A 511 15.58 18.28 -22.52
C ASP A 511 15.58 19.33 -21.42
N ALA A 512 16.53 19.09 -20.51
CA ALA A 512 17.57 19.88 -19.87
C ALA A 512 17.45 20.18 -18.36
N SER A 513 17.20 19.15 -17.58
CA SER A 513 17.79 19.05 -16.23
C SER A 513 18.22 17.60 -16.01
N HIS A 514 18.77 17.08 -17.07
CA HIS A 514 18.87 15.63 -17.33
C HIS A 514 19.89 14.88 -16.47
N GLN A 515 20.94 15.49 -15.92
CA GLN A 515 21.99 14.69 -15.30
C GLN A 515 21.66 14.23 -13.87
N GLN A 516 20.97 15.03 -13.08
CA GLN A 516 20.55 14.60 -11.73
C GLN A 516 19.27 13.76 -11.77
N VAL A 517 18.32 14.11 -12.62
CA VAL A 517 17.13 13.29 -12.88
C VAL A 517 17.53 11.96 -13.52
N GLU A 518 18.49 11.94 -14.44
CA GLU A 518 19.06 10.70 -14.97
C GLU A 518 19.79 9.88 -13.91
N ALA A 519 20.50 10.47 -12.96
CA ALA A 519 21.18 9.72 -11.90
C ALA A 519 20.17 9.04 -10.96
N VAL A 520 19.06 9.74 -10.61
CA VAL A 520 17.96 9.17 -9.81
C VAL A 520 17.17 8.13 -10.62
N LEU A 521 16.89 8.42 -11.91
CA LEU A 521 16.26 7.48 -12.82
C LEU A 521 17.16 6.29 -13.13
N ARG A 522 18.48 6.46 -13.22
CA ARG A 522 19.44 5.35 -13.34
C ARG A 522 19.43 4.47 -12.09
N ARG A 523 19.41 5.04 -10.87
CA ARG A 523 19.28 4.26 -9.62
C ARG A 523 17.91 3.57 -9.52
N ALA A 524 16.83 4.25 -9.88
CA ALA A 524 15.50 3.63 -9.90
C ALA A 524 15.41 2.52 -10.95
N ARG A 525 15.95 2.74 -12.16
CA ARG A 525 16.05 1.73 -13.23
C ARG A 525 17.01 0.60 -12.87
N GLN A 526 18.08 0.88 -12.15
CA GLN A 526 19.01 -0.14 -11.65
C GLN A 526 18.32 -1.02 -10.62
N ARG A 527 17.62 -0.46 -9.61
CA ARG A 527 16.82 -1.23 -8.65
C ARG A 527 15.67 -1.98 -9.32
N GLN A 528 15.07 -1.40 -10.36
CA GLN A 528 14.03 -2.08 -11.14
C GLN A 528 14.62 -3.23 -11.98
N ARG A 529 15.83 -3.09 -12.53
CA ARG A 529 16.57 -4.17 -13.20
C ARG A 529 17.00 -5.25 -12.22
N GLU A 530 17.54 -4.88 -11.06
CA GLU A 530 17.89 -5.83 -9.99
C GLU A 530 16.65 -6.60 -9.50
N ARG A 531 15.51 -5.94 -9.36
CA ARG A 531 14.23 -6.61 -9.07
C ARG A 531 13.79 -7.51 -10.23
N GLN A 532 13.88 -7.05 -11.47
CA GLN A 532 13.54 -7.87 -12.64
C GLN A 532 14.51 -9.03 -12.87
N GLU A 533 15.79 -8.87 -12.55
CA GLU A 533 16.78 -9.95 -12.59
C GLU A 533 16.55 -10.95 -11.46
N LEU A 534 16.23 -10.48 -10.26
CA LEU A 534 15.82 -11.34 -9.15
C LEU A 534 14.50 -12.07 -9.47
N GLU A 535 13.54 -11.39 -10.07
CA GLU A 535 12.27 -11.94 -10.51
C GLU A 535 12.46 -12.94 -11.66
N LYS A 536 13.34 -12.66 -12.62
CA LYS A 536 13.73 -13.60 -13.68
C LYS A 536 14.50 -14.79 -13.10
N ALA A 537 15.41 -14.57 -12.16
CA ALA A 537 16.13 -15.66 -11.48
C ALA A 537 15.16 -16.51 -10.64
N MET A 538 14.18 -15.91 -9.97
CA MET A 538 13.11 -16.63 -9.28
C MET A 538 12.20 -17.36 -10.27
N GLN A 539 11.78 -16.73 -11.36
CA GLN A 539 11.01 -17.37 -12.41
C GLN A 539 11.83 -18.50 -13.07
N GLN A 540 13.09 -18.28 -13.35
CA GLN A 540 13.98 -19.31 -13.89
C GLN A 540 14.21 -20.43 -12.86
N GLY A 541 14.38 -20.12 -11.58
CA GLY A 541 14.43 -21.11 -10.50
C GLY A 541 13.13 -21.89 -10.34
N LEU A 542 11.98 -21.25 -10.55
CA LEU A 542 10.67 -21.90 -10.57
C LEU A 542 10.42 -22.71 -11.84
N TYR A 543 11.01 -22.29 -12.98
CA TYR A 543 10.91 -22.99 -14.28
C TYR A 543 12.00 -24.06 -14.47
N HIS A 544 13.12 -23.97 -13.74
CA HIS A 544 14.21 -24.93 -13.69
C HIS A 544 14.28 -25.60 -12.31
N ALA A 545 13.16 -26.13 -11.82
CA ALA A 545 13.26 -27.28 -10.94
C ALA A 545 14.05 -28.33 -11.73
N GLN A 546 15.31 -28.58 -11.34
CA GLN A 546 16.17 -29.49 -12.08
C GLN A 546 15.46 -30.83 -12.23
N PRO A 547 15.43 -31.40 -13.43
CA PRO A 547 14.97 -32.78 -13.59
C PRO A 547 15.83 -33.62 -12.67
N VAL A 548 15.18 -34.47 -11.88
CA VAL A 548 15.87 -35.47 -11.07
C VAL A 548 16.81 -36.22 -11.99
N GLU A 549 18.11 -36.09 -11.79
CA GLU A 549 19.08 -36.93 -12.47
C GLU A 549 18.75 -38.38 -12.16
N LYS A 550 18.64 -39.14 -13.23
CA LYS A 550 18.33 -40.55 -13.20
C LYS A 550 19.63 -41.29 -12.83
N ASP A 551 19.81 -41.62 -11.58
CA ASP A 551 20.68 -42.70 -11.19
C ASP A 551 19.87 -44.02 -11.12
N TRP A 552 20.02 -44.77 -12.19
CA TRP A 552 19.64 -46.16 -12.36
C TRP A 552 20.71 -46.93 -13.01
#